data_fa215841b88aefd748aeddeff07d176a
#
_entry.id   fa215841b88aefd748aeddeff07d176a
#
_cell.length_a   1.000
_cell.length_b   1.000
_cell.length_c   1.000
_cell.angle_alpha   90.00
_cell.angle_beta   90.00
_cell.angle_gamma   90.00
#
_symmetry.space_group_name_H-M   'P 1'
#
loop_
_entity.id
_entity.type
_entity.pdbx_description
1 polymer ?
#
loop_
_entity_poly.entity_id
_entity_poly.type
_entity_poly.pdbx_seq_one_letter_code
_entity_poly.pdbx_strand_id
1 'polypeptide(L)'
;MATPAVLALEDGTIFYGESIGFAGETVGEVVFNTAMSGYQEILTDPSYLRQIVTLTYPHIGNTGTNLEDEESPQVMAAGLVIRDLSQIASNWRSEESLGDYLVRNKSVAIAGIDTRKLTRILREKGAQRGCIVAANSSDETIDEKAAVAAAKNFAGLEGMDLAIEATTKEQYDWEQGSWELEEGLPAPVENPSSLPWSVVVYDYGVKK
;
A
#
# COMPACT_ATOMS: atom_id res chain seq x y z
N MET A 1 14.53 -2.48 -20.53
CA MET A 1 14.81 -1.18 -19.88
C MET A 1 13.76 -1.01 -18.79
N ALA A 2 14.11 -0.36 -17.67
CA ALA A 2 13.14 -0.11 -16.62
C ALA A 2 12.07 0.89 -17.11
N THR A 3 10.84 0.71 -16.70
CA THR A 3 9.74 1.63 -17.03
C THR A 3 9.80 2.84 -16.11
N PRO A 4 9.86 4.08 -16.63
CA PRO A 4 10.01 5.27 -15.81
C PRO A 4 8.77 5.53 -14.94
N ALA A 5 9.02 6.11 -13.76
CA ALA A 5 7.99 6.65 -12.89
C ALA A 5 8.49 7.93 -12.21
N VAL A 6 7.57 8.80 -11.82
CA VAL A 6 7.86 9.98 -11.01
C VAL A 6 6.94 10.05 -9.81
N LEU A 7 7.46 10.56 -8.69
CA LEU A 7 6.67 11.05 -7.57
C LEU A 7 6.82 12.57 -7.54
N ALA A 8 5.71 13.28 -7.72
CA ALA A 8 5.64 14.73 -7.61
C ALA A 8 4.93 15.12 -6.31
N LEU A 9 5.50 16.06 -5.56
CA LEU A 9 4.89 16.64 -4.37
C LEU A 9 4.23 18.00 -4.71
N GLU A 10 3.28 18.40 -3.88
CA GLU A 10 2.56 19.67 -4.04
C GLU A 10 3.47 20.91 -3.99
N ASP A 11 4.63 20.82 -3.32
CA ASP A 11 5.60 21.91 -3.26
C ASP A 11 6.45 22.04 -4.54
N GLY A 12 6.23 21.15 -5.53
CA GLY A 12 6.97 21.09 -6.79
C GLY A 12 8.21 20.20 -6.74
N THR A 13 8.51 19.55 -5.61
CA THR A 13 9.61 18.58 -5.53
C THR A 13 9.26 17.34 -6.36
N ILE A 14 10.20 16.88 -7.20
CA ILE A 14 10.03 15.70 -8.03
C ILE A 14 11.12 14.68 -7.69
N PHE A 15 10.72 13.42 -7.61
CA PHE A 15 11.60 12.26 -7.49
C PHE A 15 11.43 11.39 -8.72
N TYR A 16 12.55 10.99 -9.33
CA TYR A 16 12.57 10.11 -10.49
C TYR A 16 12.93 8.70 -10.05
N GLY A 17 12.25 7.72 -10.60
CA GLY A 17 12.44 6.31 -10.28
C GLY A 17 11.87 5.39 -11.36
N GLU A 18 11.59 4.17 -10.98
CA GLU A 18 11.11 3.11 -11.84
C GLU A 18 9.74 2.62 -11.37
N SER A 19 8.84 2.34 -12.31
CA SER A 19 7.58 1.66 -12.02
C SER A 19 7.84 0.22 -11.59
N ILE A 20 7.24 -0.17 -10.48
CA ILE A 20 7.32 -1.54 -9.95
C ILE A 20 5.93 -2.16 -9.73
N GLY A 21 4.88 -1.48 -10.17
CA GLY A 21 3.50 -1.91 -10.03
C GLY A 21 2.70 -1.64 -11.30
N PHE A 22 1.43 -1.31 -11.13
CA PHE A 22 0.52 -1.02 -12.24
C PHE A 22 0.86 0.33 -12.88
N ALA A 23 0.84 0.38 -14.20
CA ALA A 23 1.04 1.63 -14.95
C ALA A 23 -0.17 2.55 -14.80
N GLY A 24 0.05 3.85 -14.61
CA GLY A 24 -1.02 4.83 -14.44
C GLY A 24 -0.65 5.92 -13.46
N GLU A 25 -1.66 6.60 -12.97
CA GLU A 25 -1.54 7.72 -12.04
C GLU A 25 -2.30 7.44 -10.75
N THR A 26 -1.73 7.85 -9.63
CA THR A 26 -2.42 7.88 -8.33
C THR A 26 -2.05 9.13 -7.56
N VAL A 27 -3.01 9.65 -6.80
CA VAL A 27 -2.82 10.80 -5.91
C VAL A 27 -3.17 10.43 -4.48
N GLY A 28 -2.51 11.04 -3.52
CA GLY A 28 -2.76 10.79 -2.10
C GLY A 28 -1.89 11.64 -1.20
N GLU A 29 -2.11 11.49 0.10
CA GLU A 29 -1.23 12.08 1.10
C GLU A 29 0.00 11.21 1.28
N VAL A 30 1.19 11.78 1.05
CA VAL A 30 2.45 11.05 1.18
C VAL A 30 2.86 10.98 2.63
N VAL A 31 2.94 9.75 3.12
CA VAL A 31 3.34 9.44 4.51
C VAL A 31 4.51 8.46 4.51
N PHE A 32 5.13 8.22 5.66
CA PHE A 32 6.18 7.22 5.75
C PHE A 32 5.95 6.24 6.90
N ASN A 33 6.39 5.00 6.70
CA ASN A 33 6.41 3.95 7.69
C ASN A 33 7.84 3.42 7.84
N THR A 34 8.27 3.16 9.07
CA THR A 34 9.64 2.73 9.40
C THR A 34 9.76 1.22 9.65
N ALA A 35 8.71 0.46 9.45
CA ALA A 35 8.73 -0.99 9.58
C ALA A 35 9.74 -1.62 8.60
N MET A 36 10.42 -2.66 9.04
CA MET A 36 11.40 -3.41 8.23
C MET A 36 10.74 -4.55 7.45
N SER A 37 9.55 -4.97 7.84
CA SER A 37 8.75 -6.05 7.26
C SER A 37 7.27 -5.71 7.37
N GLY A 38 6.38 -6.56 6.87
CA GLY A 38 4.94 -6.34 6.95
C GLY A 38 4.44 -5.34 5.91
N TYR A 39 5.10 -5.25 4.77
CA TYR A 39 4.69 -4.31 3.73
C TYR A 39 3.36 -4.68 3.07
N GLN A 40 2.98 -5.97 3.04
CA GLN A 40 1.69 -6.42 2.52
C GLN A 40 0.56 -6.01 3.47
N GLU A 41 0.75 -6.20 4.76
CA GLU A 41 -0.16 -5.77 5.82
C GLU A 41 -0.34 -4.25 5.76
N ILE A 42 0.75 -3.48 5.61
CA ILE A 42 0.70 -2.02 5.46
C ILE A 42 -0.11 -1.60 4.23
N LEU A 43 0.07 -2.27 3.09
CA LEU A 43 -0.64 -1.95 1.86
C LEU A 43 -2.15 -2.23 1.95
N THR A 44 -2.54 -3.26 2.70
CA THR A 44 -3.93 -3.70 2.87
C THR A 44 -4.61 -3.11 4.10
N ASP A 45 -3.87 -2.37 4.94
CA ASP A 45 -4.40 -1.73 6.14
C ASP A 45 -5.34 -0.57 5.79
N PRO A 46 -6.62 -0.59 6.19
CA PRO A 46 -7.56 0.51 5.99
C PRO A 46 -7.10 1.86 6.55
N SER A 47 -6.16 1.87 7.50
CA SER A 47 -5.57 3.09 8.05
C SER A 47 -4.79 3.91 7.01
N TYR A 48 -4.35 3.28 5.91
CA TYR A 48 -3.63 3.96 4.82
C TYR A 48 -4.51 4.33 3.63
N LEU A 49 -5.82 4.30 3.79
CA LEU A 49 -6.76 4.72 2.76
C LEU A 49 -6.44 6.15 2.28
N ARG A 50 -6.34 6.33 0.95
CA ARG A 50 -5.97 7.60 0.31
C ARG A 50 -4.55 8.10 0.62
N GLN A 51 -3.67 7.26 1.18
CA GLN A 51 -2.28 7.62 1.46
C GLN A 51 -1.31 6.91 0.51
N ILE A 52 -0.30 7.63 0.07
CA ILE A 52 0.87 7.08 -0.63
C ILE A 52 1.91 6.75 0.43
N VAL A 53 2.16 5.48 0.65
CA VAL A 53 3.02 5.02 1.74
C VAL A 53 4.47 4.91 1.28
N THR A 54 5.37 5.63 1.95
CA THR A 54 6.82 5.50 1.77
C THR A 54 7.39 4.55 2.81
N LEU A 55 7.96 3.44 2.39
CA LEU A 55 8.69 2.55 3.28
C LEU A 55 10.16 2.99 3.37
N THR A 56 10.63 3.23 4.59
CA THR A 56 11.98 3.77 4.81
C THR A 56 13.07 2.70 4.81
N TYR A 57 12.69 1.42 5.00
CA TYR A 57 13.63 0.32 4.91
C TYR A 57 14.15 0.17 3.48
N PRO A 58 15.49 -0.03 3.29
CA PRO A 58 16.10 0.05 1.96
C PRO A 58 15.64 -1.04 0.98
N HIS A 59 15.44 -2.26 1.46
CA HIS A 59 15.12 -3.42 0.62
C HIS A 59 13.73 -3.95 0.95
N ILE A 60 12.80 -3.78 0.03
CA ILE A 60 11.40 -4.20 0.18
C ILE A 60 11.09 -5.29 -0.86
N GLY A 61 10.18 -6.20 -0.53
CA GLY A 61 9.76 -7.30 -1.41
C GLY A 61 10.53 -8.61 -1.22
N ASN A 62 11.50 -8.66 -0.31
CA ASN A 62 12.35 -9.83 -0.08
C ASN A 62 11.62 -11.04 0.53
N THR A 63 10.49 -10.84 1.17
CA THR A 63 9.66 -11.93 1.73
C THR A 63 8.55 -12.41 0.79
N GLY A 64 8.37 -11.72 -0.36
CA GLY A 64 7.25 -11.97 -1.26
C GLY A 64 5.91 -11.57 -0.65
N THR A 65 4.83 -12.07 -1.20
CA THR A 65 3.45 -11.88 -0.72
C THR A 65 2.72 -13.21 -0.69
N ASN A 66 1.64 -13.30 0.08
CA ASN A 66 0.79 -14.47 0.19
C ASN A 66 -0.65 -14.05 0.55
N LEU A 67 -1.60 -14.98 0.54
CA LEU A 67 -3.02 -14.68 0.80
C LEU A 67 -3.37 -14.52 2.29
N GLU A 68 -2.48 -14.92 3.20
CA GLU A 68 -2.75 -14.89 4.64
C GLU A 68 -2.35 -13.57 5.31
N ASP A 69 -1.37 -12.84 4.73
CA ASP A 69 -0.81 -11.61 5.31
C ASP A 69 -1.53 -10.35 4.81
N GLU A 70 -2.83 -10.42 4.61
CA GLU A 70 -3.68 -9.28 4.21
C GLU A 70 -4.55 -8.82 5.38
N GLU A 71 -4.48 -7.54 5.72
CA GLU A 71 -5.32 -6.90 6.75
C GLU A 71 -6.76 -6.63 6.27
N SER A 72 -6.94 -6.57 4.94
CA SER A 72 -8.24 -6.45 4.29
C SER A 72 -8.22 -7.09 2.89
N PRO A 73 -9.40 -7.37 2.27
CA PRO A 73 -9.48 -8.09 1.00
C PRO A 73 -8.90 -7.36 -0.21
N GLN A 74 -8.42 -6.14 -0.04
CA GLN A 74 -7.87 -5.32 -1.13
C GLN A 74 -6.77 -4.40 -0.63
N VAL A 75 -5.93 -3.93 -1.55
CA VAL A 75 -4.97 -2.86 -1.25
C VAL A 75 -5.71 -1.57 -0.97
N MET A 76 -5.48 -0.99 0.21
CA MET A 76 -6.13 0.23 0.70
C MET A 76 -5.24 1.46 0.48
N ALA A 77 -3.92 1.29 0.50
CA ALA A 77 -2.99 2.37 0.21
C ALA A 77 -3.17 2.88 -1.23
N ALA A 78 -3.15 4.20 -1.41
CA ALA A 78 -3.26 4.81 -2.74
C ALA A 78 -2.04 4.51 -3.63
N GLY A 79 -0.87 4.28 -3.03
CA GLY A 79 0.34 3.94 -3.76
C GLY A 79 1.51 3.60 -2.84
N LEU A 80 2.57 3.05 -3.42
CA LEU A 80 3.76 2.63 -2.70
C LEU A 80 5.01 3.35 -3.21
N VAL A 81 5.85 3.79 -2.28
CA VAL A 81 7.16 4.38 -2.56
C VAL A 81 8.23 3.63 -1.80
N ILE A 82 9.22 3.09 -2.52
CA ILE A 82 10.34 2.37 -1.92
C ILE A 82 11.68 2.79 -2.51
N ARG A 83 12.76 2.44 -1.84
CA ARG A 83 14.11 2.65 -2.35
C ARG A 83 14.49 1.55 -3.35
N ASP A 84 14.50 0.30 -2.91
CA ASP A 84 14.91 -0.83 -3.72
C ASP A 84 13.86 -1.94 -3.64
N LEU A 85 13.44 -2.46 -4.79
CA LEU A 85 12.67 -3.69 -4.88
C LEU A 85 13.63 -4.88 -4.91
N SER A 86 13.43 -5.83 -4.01
CA SER A 86 14.22 -7.06 -3.99
C SER A 86 13.99 -7.86 -5.28
N GLN A 87 15.10 -8.26 -5.92
CA GLN A 87 15.05 -9.10 -7.13
C GLN A 87 14.66 -10.55 -6.83
N ILE A 88 14.78 -10.97 -5.58
CA ILE A 88 14.51 -12.34 -5.16
C ILE A 88 13.62 -12.28 -3.91
N ALA A 89 12.46 -12.93 -4.00
CA ALA A 89 11.67 -13.26 -2.82
C ALA A 89 12.18 -14.60 -2.26
N SER A 90 12.59 -14.61 -1.00
CA SER A 90 13.17 -15.78 -0.34
C SER A 90 12.52 -15.99 1.03
N ASN A 91 11.30 -16.50 1.00
CA ASN A 91 10.54 -16.87 2.19
C ASN A 91 9.69 -18.09 1.86
N TRP A 92 9.61 -19.04 2.79
CA TRP A 92 8.83 -20.27 2.61
C TRP A 92 7.32 -20.01 2.45
N ARG A 93 6.80 -18.85 2.91
CA ARG A 93 5.41 -18.42 2.74
C ARG A 93 5.18 -17.60 1.45
N SER A 94 6.23 -17.33 0.67
CA SER A 94 6.08 -16.53 -0.55
C SER A 94 5.35 -17.29 -1.63
N GLU A 95 4.24 -16.77 -2.10
CA GLU A 95 3.44 -17.28 -3.22
C GLU A 95 3.63 -16.44 -4.48
N GLU A 96 3.89 -15.13 -4.31
CA GLU A 96 3.97 -14.16 -5.39
C GLU A 96 5.04 -13.11 -5.08
N SER A 97 5.63 -12.49 -6.10
CA SER A 97 6.51 -11.34 -5.91
C SER A 97 5.70 -10.08 -5.56
N LEU A 98 6.31 -9.13 -4.82
CA LEU A 98 5.64 -7.85 -4.54
C LEU A 98 5.27 -7.10 -5.83
N GLY A 99 6.10 -7.17 -6.88
CA GLY A 99 5.79 -6.53 -8.16
C GLY A 99 4.54 -7.10 -8.82
N ASP A 100 4.43 -8.44 -8.90
CA ASP A 100 3.25 -9.11 -9.46
C ASP A 100 2.00 -8.83 -8.62
N TYR A 101 2.13 -8.85 -7.29
CA TYR A 101 1.08 -8.47 -6.36
C TYR A 101 0.53 -7.06 -6.63
N LEU A 102 1.42 -6.07 -6.78
CA LEU A 102 1.03 -4.69 -7.07
C LEU A 102 0.33 -4.56 -8.42
N VAL A 103 0.82 -5.26 -9.46
CA VAL A 103 0.17 -5.27 -10.79
C VAL A 103 -1.21 -5.91 -10.72
N ARG A 104 -1.34 -7.06 -10.07
CA ARG A 104 -2.62 -7.77 -9.89
C ARG A 104 -3.66 -6.92 -9.17
N ASN A 105 -3.23 -6.19 -8.15
CA ASN A 105 -4.09 -5.28 -7.37
C ASN A 105 -4.24 -3.89 -8.00
N LYS A 106 -3.69 -3.65 -9.19
CA LYS A 106 -3.72 -2.35 -9.90
C LYS A 106 -3.17 -1.20 -9.05
N SER A 107 -2.16 -1.50 -8.22
CA SER A 107 -1.53 -0.52 -7.35
C SER A 107 -0.35 0.14 -8.05
N VAL A 108 -0.37 1.48 -8.10
CA VAL A 108 0.74 2.26 -8.67
C VAL A 108 1.86 2.37 -7.65
N ALA A 109 3.09 2.08 -8.08
CA ALA A 109 4.23 2.07 -7.17
C ALA A 109 5.53 2.49 -7.87
N ILE A 110 6.40 3.12 -7.10
CA ILE A 110 7.70 3.64 -7.57
C ILE A 110 8.84 3.15 -6.67
N ALA A 111 9.93 2.72 -7.30
CA ALA A 111 11.20 2.40 -6.66
C ALA A 111 12.34 3.25 -7.20
N GLY A 112 13.53 3.14 -6.60
CA GLY A 112 14.74 3.82 -7.07
C GLY A 112 14.89 5.26 -6.59
N ILE A 113 14.02 5.75 -5.71
CA ILE A 113 14.09 7.13 -5.23
C ILE A 113 14.87 7.27 -3.91
N ASP A 114 15.30 8.49 -3.61
CA ASP A 114 15.90 8.84 -2.32
C ASP A 114 14.80 8.97 -1.24
N THR A 115 14.40 7.84 -0.66
CA THR A 115 13.38 7.78 0.42
C THR A 115 13.85 8.52 1.67
N ARG A 116 15.17 8.63 1.91
CA ARG A 116 15.71 9.41 3.04
C ARG A 116 15.46 10.91 2.86
N LYS A 117 15.68 11.43 1.64
CA LYS A 117 15.37 12.83 1.31
C LYS A 117 13.87 13.08 1.45
N LEU A 118 13.05 12.19 0.92
CA LEU A 118 11.58 12.28 1.03
C LEU A 118 11.14 12.30 2.50
N THR A 119 11.60 11.36 3.31
CA THR A 119 11.28 11.31 4.75
C THR A 119 11.69 12.56 5.50
N ARG A 120 12.83 13.18 5.15
CA ARG A 120 13.23 14.47 5.74
C ARG A 120 12.25 15.58 5.40
N ILE A 121 11.81 15.67 4.14
CA ILE A 121 10.79 16.65 3.71
C ILE A 121 9.51 16.47 4.54
N LEU A 122 9.02 15.22 4.66
CA LEU A 122 7.81 14.91 5.40
C LEU A 122 7.95 15.21 6.91
N ARG A 123 9.13 15.03 7.50
CA ARG A 123 9.38 15.37 8.90
C ARG A 123 9.43 16.88 9.16
N GLU A 124 9.96 17.64 8.19
CA GLU A 124 10.12 19.09 8.31
C GLU A 124 8.84 19.87 7.98
N LYS A 125 8.07 19.39 6.99
CA LYS A 125 6.90 20.09 6.46
C LYS A 125 5.55 19.45 6.82
N GLY A 126 5.57 18.27 7.43
CA GLY A 126 4.38 17.43 7.61
C GLY A 126 4.08 16.57 6.37
N ALA A 127 2.99 15.82 6.43
CA ALA A 127 2.51 15.05 5.29
C ALA A 127 2.26 15.99 4.10
N GLN A 128 2.62 15.52 2.89
CA GLN A 128 2.53 16.30 1.67
C GLN A 128 1.56 15.61 0.70
N ARG A 129 0.78 16.38 -0.04
CA ARG A 129 0.01 15.83 -1.15
C ARG A 129 0.96 15.45 -2.26
N GLY A 130 0.76 14.25 -2.82
CA GLY A 130 1.62 13.72 -3.87
C GLY A 130 0.86 13.04 -4.99
N CYS A 131 1.56 12.89 -6.10
CA CYS A 131 1.11 12.15 -7.27
C CYS A 131 2.23 11.23 -7.74
N ILE A 132 1.93 9.93 -7.89
CA ILE A 132 2.81 9.01 -8.60
C ILE A 132 2.27 8.84 -10.01
N VAL A 133 3.14 8.99 -11.01
CA VAL A 133 2.86 8.65 -12.40
C VAL A 133 3.84 7.57 -12.83
N ALA A 134 3.31 6.42 -13.22
CA ALA A 134 4.06 5.28 -13.77
C ALA A 134 3.75 5.14 -15.25
N ALA A 135 4.74 5.23 -16.10
CA ALA A 135 4.61 5.11 -17.55
C ALA A 135 4.14 3.70 -17.96
N ASN A 136 3.53 3.59 -19.15
CA ASN A 136 3.13 2.29 -19.72
C ASN A 136 4.30 1.58 -20.42
N SER A 137 5.31 2.33 -20.83
CA SER A 137 6.47 1.79 -21.55
C SER A 137 7.75 2.57 -21.21
N SER A 138 8.91 1.96 -21.51
CA SER A 138 10.21 2.57 -21.28
C SER A 138 10.47 3.85 -22.08
N ASP A 139 9.73 4.06 -23.16
CA ASP A 139 9.95 5.18 -24.09
C ASP A 139 8.91 6.31 -23.86
N GLU A 140 7.99 6.11 -22.92
CA GLU A 140 6.98 7.11 -22.58
C GLU A 140 7.58 8.25 -21.76
N THR A 141 7.25 9.48 -22.14
CA THR A 141 7.65 10.69 -21.41
C THR A 141 6.54 11.09 -20.45
N ILE A 142 6.90 11.24 -19.17
CA ILE A 142 5.95 11.67 -18.14
C ILE A 142 5.86 13.20 -18.11
N ASP A 143 4.65 13.75 -18.08
CA ASP A 143 4.42 15.19 -17.87
C ASP A 143 4.51 15.54 -16.39
N GLU A 144 5.70 16.00 -15.98
CA GLU A 144 5.98 16.41 -14.61
C GLU A 144 5.10 17.56 -14.12
N LYS A 145 4.72 18.48 -15.03
CA LYS A 145 3.88 19.61 -14.65
C LYS A 145 2.46 19.16 -14.37
N ALA A 146 1.96 18.20 -15.14
CA ALA A 146 0.68 17.57 -14.88
C ALA A 146 0.69 16.80 -13.56
N ALA A 147 1.75 16.05 -13.26
CA ALA A 147 1.91 15.33 -11.99
C ALA A 147 1.92 16.28 -10.77
N VAL A 148 2.65 17.39 -10.83
CA VAL A 148 2.63 18.43 -9.79
C VAL A 148 1.26 19.08 -9.65
N ALA A 149 0.58 19.32 -10.77
CA ALA A 149 -0.77 19.87 -10.74
C ALA A 149 -1.77 18.89 -10.12
N ALA A 150 -1.67 17.59 -10.43
CA ALA A 150 -2.48 16.54 -9.82
C ALA A 150 -2.27 16.47 -8.30
N ALA A 151 -1.00 16.50 -7.84
CA ALA A 151 -0.68 16.56 -6.42
C ALA A 151 -1.30 17.78 -5.72
N LYS A 152 -1.21 18.97 -6.34
CA LYS A 152 -1.81 20.21 -5.79
C LYS A 152 -3.34 20.17 -5.73
N ASN A 153 -3.97 19.53 -6.72
CA ASN A 153 -5.42 19.44 -6.83
C ASN A 153 -6.05 18.39 -5.92
N PHE A 154 -5.25 17.46 -5.37
CA PHE A 154 -5.75 16.55 -4.34
C PHE A 154 -6.19 17.35 -3.13
N ALA A 155 -7.44 17.15 -2.67
CA ALA A 155 -8.01 17.94 -1.58
C ALA A 155 -7.30 17.76 -0.22
N GLY A 156 -6.51 16.69 -0.07
CA GLY A 156 -5.99 16.24 1.22
C GLY A 156 -7.01 15.41 1.99
N LEU A 157 -6.64 14.92 3.15
CA LEU A 157 -7.52 14.07 3.96
C LEU A 157 -8.40 14.87 4.93
N GLU A 158 -8.07 16.12 5.18
CA GLU A 158 -8.83 16.98 6.10
C GLU A 158 -10.26 17.18 5.59
N GLY A 159 -11.24 16.84 6.44
CA GLY A 159 -12.67 16.92 6.09
C GLY A 159 -13.21 15.74 5.27
N MET A 160 -12.38 14.76 4.90
CA MET A 160 -12.86 13.51 4.31
C MET A 160 -13.40 12.57 5.39
N ASP A 161 -14.54 11.93 5.11
CA ASP A 161 -15.07 10.85 5.94
C ASP A 161 -14.54 9.50 5.44
N LEU A 162 -13.30 9.20 5.79
CA LEU A 162 -12.66 7.93 5.39
C LEU A 162 -13.25 6.71 6.11
N ALA A 163 -13.91 6.91 7.27
CA ALA A 163 -14.59 5.83 7.96
C ALA A 163 -15.74 5.26 7.11
N ILE A 164 -16.47 6.10 6.36
CA ILE A 164 -17.50 5.63 5.42
C ILE A 164 -16.89 4.78 4.29
N GLU A 165 -15.70 5.14 3.81
CA GLU A 165 -15.03 4.39 2.74
C GLU A 165 -14.49 3.04 3.25
N ALA A 166 -13.96 3.00 4.47
CA ALA A 166 -13.41 1.80 5.11
C ALA A 166 -14.48 0.87 5.68
N THR A 167 -15.69 1.38 6.00
CA THR A 167 -16.79 0.62 6.56
C THR A 167 -17.23 -0.50 5.62
N THR A 168 -17.44 -1.71 6.19
CA THR A 168 -18.04 -2.82 5.43
C THR A 168 -19.36 -2.42 4.78
N LYS A 169 -19.65 -2.95 3.60
CA LYS A 169 -20.91 -2.67 2.88
C LYS A 169 -22.01 -3.69 3.20
N GLU A 170 -21.61 -4.84 3.71
CA GLU A 170 -22.51 -5.95 3.99
C GLU A 170 -22.19 -6.56 5.34
N GLN A 171 -23.20 -7.15 5.98
CA GLN A 171 -22.98 -7.96 7.17
C GLN A 171 -22.29 -9.27 6.77
N TYR A 172 -21.32 -9.68 7.55
CA TYR A 172 -20.62 -10.95 7.35
C TYR A 172 -20.30 -11.59 8.70
N ASP A 173 -20.08 -12.90 8.69
CA ASP A 173 -19.64 -13.64 9.85
C ASP A 173 -18.12 -13.76 9.83
N TRP A 174 -17.47 -13.52 10.98
CA TRP A 174 -16.05 -13.71 11.13
C TRP A 174 -15.76 -15.13 11.57
N GLU A 175 -15.15 -15.91 10.69
CA GLU A 175 -14.85 -17.33 10.93
C GLU A 175 -13.34 -17.61 11.06
N GLN A 176 -12.51 -16.60 10.88
CA GLN A 176 -11.07 -16.73 10.89
C GLN A 176 -10.53 -16.69 12.33
N GLY A 177 -9.75 -17.69 12.70
CA GLY A 177 -9.01 -17.73 13.96
C GLY A 177 -7.64 -17.05 13.86
N SER A 178 -6.89 -17.06 14.96
CA SER A 178 -5.51 -16.56 14.99
C SER A 178 -4.58 -17.48 14.21
N TRP A 179 -3.66 -16.90 13.46
CA TRP A 179 -2.63 -17.65 12.74
C TRP A 179 -1.66 -18.35 13.72
N GLU A 180 -1.30 -19.60 13.43
CA GLU A 180 -0.36 -20.39 14.21
C GLU A 180 0.81 -20.88 13.34
N LEU A 181 2.03 -20.86 13.91
CA LEU A 181 3.25 -21.09 13.14
C LEU A 181 3.30 -22.45 12.42
N GLU A 182 2.75 -23.50 13.00
CA GLU A 182 2.80 -24.85 12.45
C GLU A 182 1.56 -25.23 11.62
N GLU A 183 0.42 -24.58 11.89
CA GLU A 183 -0.88 -24.93 11.32
C GLU A 183 -1.42 -23.87 10.36
N GLY A 184 -0.82 -22.65 10.35
CA GLY A 184 -1.32 -21.51 9.58
C GLY A 184 -2.63 -20.95 10.16
N LEU A 185 -3.54 -20.54 9.29
CA LEU A 185 -4.91 -20.15 9.70
C LEU A 185 -5.73 -21.41 9.98
N PRO A 186 -6.30 -21.55 11.21
CA PRO A 186 -7.13 -22.70 11.53
C PRO A 186 -8.38 -22.72 10.63
N ALA A 187 -8.86 -23.94 10.34
CA ALA A 187 -10.10 -24.11 9.60
C ALA A 187 -11.28 -23.45 10.36
N PRO A 188 -12.26 -22.89 9.64
CA PRO A 188 -13.48 -22.36 10.25
C PRO A 188 -14.16 -23.41 11.12
N VAL A 189 -14.78 -22.96 12.23
CA VAL A 189 -15.49 -23.86 13.14
C VAL A 189 -16.73 -24.42 12.44
N GLU A 190 -16.85 -25.76 12.35
CA GLU A 190 -17.98 -26.43 11.67
C GLU A 190 -19.36 -26.02 12.22
N ASN A 191 -19.45 -25.75 13.52
CA ASN A 191 -20.69 -25.31 14.15
C ASN A 191 -20.45 -24.08 15.05
N PRO A 192 -20.51 -22.85 14.51
CA PRO A 192 -20.33 -21.62 15.27
C PRO A 192 -21.29 -21.49 16.47
N SER A 193 -22.48 -22.06 16.38
CA SER A 193 -23.46 -22.02 17.47
C SER A 193 -23.04 -22.84 18.71
N SER A 194 -22.00 -23.67 18.59
CA SER A 194 -21.45 -24.42 19.73
C SER A 194 -20.44 -23.62 20.55
N LEU A 195 -20.00 -22.46 20.05
CA LEU A 195 -19.07 -21.59 20.74
C LEU A 195 -19.72 -20.94 21.97
N PRO A 196 -18.95 -20.77 23.07
CA PRO A 196 -19.49 -20.27 24.33
C PRO A 196 -19.86 -18.78 24.29
N TRP A 197 -19.37 -18.05 23.28
CA TRP A 197 -19.55 -16.61 23.16
C TRP A 197 -19.93 -16.21 21.73
N SER A 198 -20.80 -15.20 21.62
CA SER A 198 -21.10 -14.49 20.38
C SER A 198 -20.80 -13.02 20.57
N VAL A 199 -20.08 -12.43 19.62
CA VAL A 199 -19.69 -11.02 19.63
C VAL A 199 -20.21 -10.36 18.38
N VAL A 200 -20.81 -9.18 18.52
CA VAL A 200 -21.20 -8.33 17.38
C VAL A 200 -20.26 -7.14 17.32
N VAL A 201 -19.67 -6.92 16.14
CA VAL A 201 -18.74 -5.82 15.90
C VAL A 201 -19.33 -4.88 14.85
N TYR A 202 -19.29 -3.58 15.12
CA TYR A 202 -19.52 -2.56 14.10
C TYR A 202 -18.22 -2.32 13.35
N ASP A 203 -18.18 -2.78 12.10
CA ASP A 203 -16.97 -2.73 11.28
C ASP A 203 -16.84 -1.39 10.54
N TYR A 204 -15.91 -0.55 11.02
CA TYR A 204 -15.50 0.71 10.40
C TYR A 204 -14.10 0.61 9.77
N GLY A 205 -13.70 -0.57 9.34
CA GLY A 205 -12.37 -0.89 8.82
C GLY A 205 -11.61 -1.79 9.80
N VAL A 206 -12.24 -2.91 10.19
CA VAL A 206 -11.61 -3.95 10.99
C VAL A 206 -10.50 -4.60 10.17
N LYS A 207 -9.37 -4.84 10.83
CA LYS A 207 -8.23 -5.60 10.29
C LYS A 207 -8.36 -7.07 10.65
N LYS A 208 -7.87 -7.92 9.75
CA LYS A 208 -7.77 -9.35 9.98
C LYS A 208 -6.69 -9.69 11.00
#